data_febf80f42921f31bac6ef45549e911ac
#
_entry.id   febf80f42921f31bac6ef45549e911ac
#
_cell.length_a   1.000
_cell.length_b   1.000
_cell.length_c   1.000
_cell.angle_alpha   90.00
_cell.angle_beta   90.00
_cell.angle_gamma   90.00
#
_symmetry.space_group_name_H-M   'P 1'
#
loop_
_entity.id
_entity.type
_entity.pdbx_description
1 polymer ?
#
loop_
_entity_poly.entity_id
_entity_poly.type
_entity_poly.pdbx_seq_one_letter_code
_entity_poly.pdbx_strand_id
1 'polypeptide(L)'
;MKTHITFLLATMVLATACGQQSLDDFETDTFTTKSSKTVMIHALVHSSIRIEYDGKEIQVDPVTKLGDKTIPYAAMPKADYIFVTHEHFDHLDTAAIRQLTGERTQLITNATCADMLGYGTVMANGDRLQLADDITVEAVPAYNTTEGHQQFHPKGRDNGFVLTLDGLRIYIAGDTEDISEMADIQNIDIAFLPCNQPYTMTVEQLVNAARTVNPKVLFPYHYSQTDVSGIASLLEGDGVEVRIRHYE
;
A
#
# COMPACT_ATOMS: atom_id res chain seq x y z
N MET A 1 39.21 -45.83 47.62
CA MET A 1 39.12 -44.96 46.46
C MET A 1 37.64 -44.76 46.14
N LYS A 2 37.07 -43.55 46.44
CA LYS A 2 35.67 -43.23 46.11
C LYS A 2 35.74 -42.24 44.94
N THR A 3 35.25 -42.67 43.80
CA THR A 3 35.20 -41.90 42.55
C THR A 3 33.93 -41.03 42.57
N HIS A 4 34.07 -39.71 42.65
CA HIS A 4 32.95 -38.76 42.50
C HIS A 4 32.75 -38.46 41.00
N ILE A 5 31.59 -38.85 40.48
CA ILE A 5 31.13 -38.49 39.15
C ILE A 5 30.33 -37.19 39.28
N THR A 6 30.88 -36.09 38.76
CA THR A 6 30.20 -34.79 38.70
C THR A 6 29.36 -34.74 37.40
N PHE A 7 28.05 -34.72 37.56
CA PHE A 7 27.12 -34.47 36.44
C PHE A 7 27.09 -32.95 36.16
N LEU A 8 27.55 -32.54 34.98
CA LEU A 8 27.38 -31.18 34.49
C LEU A 8 26.00 -31.09 33.81
N LEU A 9 25.08 -30.37 34.46
CA LEU A 9 23.78 -30.07 33.87
C LEU A 9 23.98 -28.88 32.90
N ALA A 10 23.94 -29.15 31.60
CA ALA A 10 23.90 -28.11 30.60
C ALA A 10 22.45 -27.58 30.48
N THR A 11 22.20 -26.41 31.02
CA THR A 11 20.94 -25.67 30.80
C THR A 11 20.95 -25.10 29.38
N MET A 12 20.18 -25.71 28.50
CA MET A 12 19.90 -25.20 27.16
C MET A 12 18.89 -24.06 27.30
N VAL A 13 19.36 -22.82 27.22
CA VAL A 13 18.49 -21.64 27.11
C VAL A 13 17.94 -21.65 25.69
N LEU A 14 16.69 -22.06 25.51
CA LEU A 14 15.94 -21.79 24.30
C LEU A 14 15.68 -20.28 24.26
N ALA A 15 16.47 -19.54 23.51
CA ALA A 15 16.10 -18.22 23.05
C ALA A 15 14.92 -18.39 22.09
N THR A 16 13.71 -18.06 22.55
CA THR A 16 12.59 -17.80 21.65
C THR A 16 12.98 -16.57 20.84
N ALA A 17 13.49 -16.77 19.62
CA ALA A 17 13.60 -15.72 18.63
C ALA A 17 12.15 -15.26 18.38
N CYS A 18 11.82 -14.08 18.88
CA CYS A 18 10.65 -13.33 18.42
C CYS A 18 10.90 -13.14 16.93
N GLY A 19 10.12 -13.82 16.07
CA GLY A 19 10.35 -13.87 14.64
C GLY A 19 10.22 -12.45 14.07
N GLN A 20 11.36 -11.82 13.80
CA GLN A 20 11.41 -10.60 13.03
C GLN A 20 11.10 -11.01 11.59
N GLN A 21 10.05 -10.45 11.01
CA GLN A 21 9.64 -10.74 9.64
C GLN A 21 10.81 -10.39 8.69
N SER A 22 11.18 -11.33 7.81
CA SER A 22 12.19 -11.13 6.78
C SER A 22 11.58 -10.37 5.60
N LEU A 23 12.37 -9.66 4.82
CA LEU A 23 11.91 -9.04 3.57
C LEU A 23 11.43 -10.09 2.55
N ASP A 24 11.95 -11.30 2.63
CA ASP A 24 11.58 -12.42 1.75
C ASP A 24 10.22 -13.06 2.13
N ASP A 25 9.64 -12.68 3.29
CA ASP A 25 8.36 -13.22 3.76
C ASP A 25 7.15 -12.50 3.13
N PHE A 26 7.37 -11.37 2.43
CA PHE A 26 6.29 -10.62 1.80
C PHE A 26 5.92 -11.20 0.44
N GLU A 27 4.60 -11.35 0.21
CA GLU A 27 4.10 -11.74 -1.11
C GLU A 27 4.46 -10.69 -2.14
N THR A 28 5.09 -11.14 -3.24
CA THR A 28 5.64 -10.27 -4.28
C THR A 28 5.06 -10.62 -5.63
N ASP A 29 4.61 -9.61 -6.35
CA ASP A 29 4.16 -9.71 -7.73
C ASP A 29 5.14 -8.99 -8.66
N THR A 30 5.42 -9.62 -9.81
CA THR A 30 6.33 -9.05 -10.81
C THR A 30 5.55 -8.67 -12.06
N PHE A 31 5.80 -7.46 -12.53
CA PHE A 31 5.23 -6.90 -13.76
C PHE A 31 6.33 -6.38 -14.67
N THR A 32 5.96 -6.10 -15.91
CA THR A 32 6.89 -5.60 -16.93
C THR A 32 6.31 -4.33 -17.54
N THR A 33 7.13 -3.28 -17.63
CA THR A 33 6.77 -2.01 -18.27
C THR A 33 6.81 -2.10 -19.79
N LYS A 34 6.44 -1.01 -20.46
CA LYS A 34 6.46 -0.90 -21.91
C LYS A 34 7.85 -1.12 -22.53
N SER A 35 8.92 -0.65 -21.87
CA SER A 35 10.31 -0.87 -22.29
C SER A 35 10.93 -2.13 -21.71
N SER A 36 10.13 -3.07 -21.22
CA SER A 36 10.55 -4.34 -20.64
C SER A 36 11.38 -4.22 -19.35
N LYS A 37 11.22 -3.11 -18.58
CA LYS A 37 11.77 -2.98 -17.24
C LYS A 37 10.91 -3.75 -16.24
N THR A 38 11.54 -4.30 -15.22
CA THR A 38 10.85 -5.05 -14.17
C THR A 38 10.30 -4.10 -13.10
N VAL A 39 9.06 -4.35 -12.68
CA VAL A 39 8.43 -3.74 -11.50
C VAL A 39 8.09 -4.86 -10.54
N MET A 40 8.59 -4.80 -9.30
CA MET A 40 8.21 -5.71 -8.23
C MET A 40 7.33 -4.97 -7.22
N ILE A 41 6.21 -5.57 -6.85
CA ILE A 41 5.26 -5.01 -5.91
C ILE A 41 5.10 -5.98 -4.75
N HIS A 42 5.35 -5.49 -3.53
CA HIS A 42 5.28 -6.27 -2.30
C HIS A 42 4.09 -5.82 -1.46
N ALA A 43 3.26 -6.78 -1.06
CA ALA A 43 2.19 -6.59 -0.10
C ALA A 43 2.78 -6.59 1.32
N LEU A 44 2.75 -5.45 2.02
CA LEU A 44 3.36 -5.36 3.34
C LEU A 44 2.33 -5.58 4.45
N VAL A 45 1.54 -4.56 4.77
CA VAL A 45 0.48 -4.62 5.77
C VAL A 45 -0.61 -3.62 5.41
N HIS A 46 -1.88 -4.05 5.51
CA HIS A 46 -3.05 -3.20 5.36
C HIS A 46 -3.09 -2.45 4.02
N SER A 47 -2.70 -1.16 4.01
CA SER A 47 -2.56 -0.32 2.81
C SER A 47 -1.10 -0.10 2.39
N SER A 48 -0.15 -0.62 3.18
CA SER A 48 1.27 -0.40 2.90
C SER A 48 1.76 -1.26 1.74
N ILE A 49 2.30 -0.61 0.72
CA ILE A 49 2.82 -1.22 -0.50
C ILE A 49 4.26 -0.76 -0.72
N ARG A 50 5.15 -1.69 -1.05
CA ARG A 50 6.50 -1.41 -1.51
C ARG A 50 6.60 -1.72 -3.00
N ILE A 51 7.19 -0.82 -3.79
CA ILE A 51 7.39 -0.99 -5.22
C ILE A 51 8.87 -0.78 -5.54
N GLU A 52 9.48 -1.75 -6.20
CA GLU A 52 10.82 -1.64 -6.75
C GLU A 52 10.73 -1.48 -8.27
N TYR A 53 11.36 -0.43 -8.80
CA TYR A 53 11.37 -0.14 -10.22
C TYR A 53 12.68 0.49 -10.66
N ASP A 54 13.43 -0.17 -11.55
CA ASP A 54 14.66 0.35 -12.18
C ASP A 54 15.66 0.98 -11.17
N GLY A 55 15.89 0.27 -10.05
CA GLY A 55 16.75 0.70 -8.95
C GLY A 55 16.14 1.82 -8.08
N LYS A 56 14.86 2.16 -8.28
CA LYS A 56 14.09 3.05 -7.44
C LYS A 56 13.32 2.27 -6.37
N GLU A 57 13.28 2.82 -5.19
CA GLU A 57 12.52 2.33 -4.04
C GLU A 57 11.34 3.27 -3.79
N ILE A 58 10.11 2.75 -3.90
CA ILE A 58 8.86 3.51 -3.74
C ILE A 58 8.06 2.87 -2.61
N GLN A 59 7.56 3.69 -1.70
CA GLN A 59 6.74 3.26 -0.58
C GLN A 59 5.41 4.01 -0.58
N VAL A 60 4.34 3.31 -0.28
CA VAL A 60 2.99 3.88 -0.17
C VAL A 60 2.44 3.56 1.20
N ASP A 61 1.92 4.58 1.88
CA ASP A 61 1.30 4.49 3.21
C ASP A 61 2.10 3.61 4.19
N PRO A 62 3.40 3.89 4.41
CA PRO A 62 4.23 3.02 5.22
C PRO A 62 3.85 3.09 6.70
N VAL A 63 3.52 1.94 7.29
CA VAL A 63 3.16 1.78 8.70
C VAL A 63 4.06 0.73 9.36
N THR A 64 4.73 1.09 10.45
CA THR A 64 5.69 0.22 11.14
C THR A 64 5.02 -1.00 11.74
N LYS A 65 3.82 -0.82 12.31
CA LYS A 65 3.08 -1.89 12.98
C LYS A 65 1.58 -1.68 12.86
N LEU A 66 0.89 -2.75 12.45
CA LEU A 66 -0.57 -2.81 12.51
C LEU A 66 -0.99 -4.25 12.89
N GLY A 67 -1.90 -4.37 13.86
CA GLY A 67 -2.23 -5.67 14.44
C GLY A 67 -0.99 -6.38 14.99
N ASP A 68 -0.78 -7.62 14.58
CA ASP A 68 0.36 -8.45 14.98
C ASP A 68 1.55 -8.33 14.02
N LYS A 69 1.38 -7.69 12.87
CA LYS A 69 2.45 -7.48 11.89
C LYS A 69 3.34 -6.30 12.23
N THR A 70 4.64 -6.47 12.09
CA THR A 70 5.65 -5.42 12.22
C THR A 70 6.56 -5.42 11.01
N ILE A 71 6.61 -4.29 10.31
CA ILE A 71 7.37 -4.16 9.06
C ILE A 71 8.80 -3.68 9.37
N PRO A 72 9.84 -4.40 8.91
CA PRO A 72 11.22 -4.10 9.22
C PRO A 72 11.80 -3.00 8.31
N TYR A 73 11.19 -1.81 8.28
CA TYR A 73 11.63 -0.70 7.42
C TYR A 73 13.09 -0.29 7.61
N ALA A 74 13.64 -0.48 8.81
CA ALA A 74 15.06 -0.20 9.07
C ALA A 74 16.01 -1.12 8.26
N ALA A 75 15.55 -2.28 7.81
CA ALA A 75 16.30 -3.22 6.97
C ALA A 75 16.08 -2.96 5.46
N MET A 76 15.13 -2.11 5.09
CA MET A 76 14.85 -1.76 3.69
C MET A 76 15.80 -0.67 3.19
N PRO A 77 16.03 -0.58 1.88
CA PRO A 77 16.68 0.57 1.26
C PRO A 77 15.94 1.87 1.60
N LYS A 78 16.66 3.00 1.56
CA LYS A 78 16.01 4.31 1.66
C LYS A 78 15.15 4.54 0.42
N ALA A 79 13.93 5.03 0.64
CA ALA A 79 13.01 5.29 -0.46
C ALA A 79 13.47 6.47 -1.31
N ASP A 80 13.32 6.36 -2.63
CA ASP A 80 13.38 7.51 -3.53
C ASP A 80 12.07 8.33 -3.41
N TYR A 81 10.93 7.63 -3.30
CA TYR A 81 9.60 8.25 -3.18
C TYR A 81 8.79 7.59 -2.07
N ILE A 82 8.15 8.42 -1.26
CA ILE A 82 7.15 7.99 -0.27
C ILE A 82 5.84 8.71 -0.58
N PHE A 83 4.79 7.95 -0.79
CA PHE A 83 3.44 8.47 -0.98
C PHE A 83 2.62 8.24 0.29
N VAL A 84 1.90 9.25 0.75
CA VAL A 84 0.95 9.13 1.86
C VAL A 84 -0.39 9.68 1.39
N THR A 85 -1.40 8.82 1.39
CA THR A 85 -2.73 9.14 0.86
C THR A 85 -3.49 10.10 1.77
N HIS A 86 -3.44 9.87 3.08
CA HIS A 86 -4.13 10.69 4.09
C HIS A 86 -3.55 10.49 5.50
N GLU A 87 -4.08 11.23 6.49
CA GLU A 87 -3.49 11.38 7.82
C GLU A 87 -3.85 10.30 8.84
N HIS A 88 -4.68 9.32 8.53
CA HIS A 88 -5.05 8.29 9.50
C HIS A 88 -3.82 7.46 9.92
N PHE A 89 -3.84 6.96 11.16
CA PHE A 89 -2.69 6.30 11.80
C PHE A 89 -2.24 5.02 11.11
N ASP A 90 -3.12 4.39 10.34
CA ASP A 90 -2.91 3.18 9.54
C ASP A 90 -2.42 3.48 8.11
N HIS A 91 -2.15 4.77 7.79
CA HIS A 91 -1.55 5.25 6.54
C HIS A 91 -0.37 6.18 6.77
N LEU A 92 -0.41 7.02 7.82
CA LEU A 92 0.65 7.95 8.15
C LEU A 92 1.36 7.56 9.45
N ASP A 93 2.52 6.90 9.34
CA ASP A 93 3.40 6.58 10.46
C ASP A 93 4.73 7.33 10.33
N THR A 94 4.94 8.32 11.19
CA THR A 94 6.17 9.12 11.21
C THR A 94 7.42 8.31 11.54
N ALA A 95 7.28 7.17 12.24
CA ALA A 95 8.41 6.29 12.54
C ALA A 95 8.83 5.50 11.30
N ALA A 96 7.88 4.97 10.53
CA ALA A 96 8.12 4.32 9.24
C ALA A 96 8.76 5.28 8.24
N ILE A 97 8.16 6.47 8.07
CA ILE A 97 8.67 7.50 7.17
C ILE A 97 10.12 7.87 7.50
N ARG A 98 10.46 8.10 8.79
CA ARG A 98 11.84 8.39 9.22
C ARG A 98 12.82 7.26 8.92
N GLN A 99 12.39 6.00 9.06
CA GLN A 99 13.24 4.85 8.74
C GLN A 99 13.51 4.74 7.23
N LEU A 100 12.59 5.16 6.39
CA LEU A 100 12.68 5.10 4.93
C LEU A 100 13.34 6.34 4.32
N THR A 101 13.34 7.48 5.02
CA THR A 101 13.87 8.75 4.51
C THR A 101 15.39 8.74 4.44
N GLY A 102 15.94 9.12 3.29
CA GLY A 102 17.33 9.44 3.01
C GLY A 102 17.46 10.85 2.45
N GLU A 103 18.68 11.27 2.07
CA GLU A 103 18.97 12.63 1.58
C GLU A 103 18.19 13.03 0.33
N ARG A 104 17.80 12.05 -0.51
CA ARG A 104 17.12 12.28 -1.79
C ARG A 104 15.66 11.86 -1.79
N THR A 105 15.16 11.40 -0.66
CA THR A 105 13.76 10.95 -0.56
C THR A 105 12.81 12.13 -0.79
N GLN A 106 11.85 11.93 -1.70
CA GLN A 106 10.73 12.85 -1.87
C GLN A 106 9.49 12.24 -1.21
N LEU A 107 8.93 12.97 -0.25
CA LEU A 107 7.64 12.67 0.35
C LEU A 107 6.55 13.43 -0.40
N ILE A 108 5.55 12.71 -0.90
CA ILE A 108 4.42 13.25 -1.66
C ILE A 108 3.13 12.91 -0.91
N THR A 109 2.29 13.90 -0.64
CA THR A 109 1.11 13.71 0.18
C THR A 109 0.06 14.80 0.00
N ASN A 110 -1.05 14.76 0.77
CA ASN A 110 -2.05 15.83 0.84
C ASN A 110 -1.61 16.96 1.79
N ALA A 111 -2.36 18.06 1.82
CA ALA A 111 -2.05 19.22 2.66
C ALA A 111 -2.07 18.87 4.15
N THR A 112 -3.04 18.08 4.61
CA THR A 112 -3.18 17.70 6.02
C THR A 112 -1.98 16.93 6.54
N CYS A 113 -1.50 15.94 5.78
CA CYS A 113 -0.30 15.18 6.14
C CYS A 113 0.96 16.05 6.14
N ALA A 114 1.12 16.92 5.13
CA ALA A 114 2.27 17.83 5.07
C ALA A 114 2.29 18.79 6.26
N ASP A 115 1.14 19.32 6.67
CA ASP A 115 1.00 20.18 7.87
C ASP A 115 1.37 19.41 9.15
N MET A 116 0.90 18.16 9.31
CA MET A 116 1.22 17.33 10.46
C MET A 116 2.70 16.95 10.54
N LEU A 117 3.33 16.70 9.41
CA LEU A 117 4.74 16.33 9.32
C LEU A 117 5.68 17.55 9.36
N GLY A 118 5.20 18.72 8.96
CA GLY A 118 5.98 19.94 8.79
C GLY A 118 6.82 19.97 7.50
N TYR A 119 6.63 19.01 6.59
CA TYR A 119 7.31 18.92 5.29
C TYR A 119 6.57 17.97 4.35
N GLY A 120 6.93 17.98 3.08
CA GLY A 120 6.40 17.13 2.01
C GLY A 120 5.95 17.95 0.82
N THR A 121 5.91 17.32 -0.36
CA THR A 121 5.33 17.89 -1.56
C THR A 121 3.83 17.68 -1.53
N VAL A 122 3.08 18.76 -1.43
CA VAL A 122 1.62 18.71 -1.39
C VAL A 122 1.07 18.53 -2.79
N MET A 123 0.17 17.55 -2.95
CA MET A 123 -0.67 17.39 -4.13
C MET A 123 -2.15 17.47 -3.72
N ALA A 124 -2.93 18.22 -4.47
CA ALA A 124 -4.39 18.23 -4.40
C ALA A 124 -4.98 17.32 -5.48
N ASN A 125 -6.26 16.92 -5.32
CA ASN A 125 -6.95 16.13 -6.34
C ASN A 125 -6.90 16.83 -7.70
N GLY A 126 -6.43 16.12 -8.73
CA GLY A 126 -6.22 16.63 -10.10
C GLY A 126 -4.79 17.09 -10.40
N ASP A 127 -3.93 17.22 -9.39
CA ASP A 127 -2.53 17.58 -9.62
C ASP A 127 -1.76 16.44 -10.28
N ARG A 128 -0.76 16.81 -11.07
CA ARG A 128 0.20 15.91 -11.72
C ARG A 128 1.62 16.37 -11.46
N LEU A 129 2.49 15.41 -11.21
CA LEU A 129 3.90 15.67 -10.95
C LEU A 129 4.78 14.69 -11.74
N GLN A 130 5.80 15.24 -12.42
CA GLN A 130 6.87 14.46 -13.04
C GLN A 130 7.96 14.24 -12.00
N LEU A 131 8.23 12.98 -11.66
CA LEU A 131 9.22 12.60 -10.64
C LEU A 131 10.57 12.23 -11.27
N ALA A 132 10.54 11.57 -12.42
CA ALA A 132 11.68 11.23 -13.25
C ALA A 132 11.24 11.17 -14.72
N ASP A 133 12.16 10.98 -15.65
CA ASP A 133 11.84 10.98 -17.10
C ASP A 133 10.72 9.99 -17.45
N ASP A 134 10.67 8.86 -16.75
CA ASP A 134 9.73 7.76 -16.98
C ASP A 134 8.80 7.50 -15.77
N ILE A 135 8.78 8.38 -14.77
CA ILE A 135 7.93 8.27 -13.57
C ILE A 135 7.06 9.51 -13.41
N THR A 136 5.75 9.34 -13.47
CA THR A 136 4.78 10.40 -13.16
C THR A 136 3.79 9.93 -12.10
N VAL A 137 3.19 10.89 -11.39
CA VAL A 137 2.09 10.65 -10.47
C VAL A 137 0.97 11.66 -10.69
N GLU A 138 -0.26 11.18 -10.58
CA GLU A 138 -1.49 11.97 -10.57
C GLU A 138 -2.17 11.76 -9.22
N ALA A 139 -2.53 12.83 -8.53
CA ALA A 139 -3.38 12.76 -7.35
C ALA A 139 -4.85 12.75 -7.79
N VAL A 140 -5.60 11.74 -7.37
CA VAL A 140 -7.01 11.56 -7.71
C VAL A 140 -7.87 11.62 -6.44
N PRO A 141 -9.17 11.95 -6.53
CA PRO A 141 -10.03 11.98 -5.37
C PRO A 141 -10.14 10.64 -4.65
N ALA A 142 -10.15 10.68 -3.32
CA ALA A 142 -10.49 9.59 -2.44
C ALA A 142 -11.43 10.12 -1.36
N TYR A 143 -12.66 9.57 -1.25
CA TYR A 143 -13.64 10.01 -0.26
C TYR A 143 -14.81 9.03 -0.14
N ASN A 144 -15.61 9.19 0.93
CA ASN A 144 -16.82 8.40 1.15
C ASN A 144 -18.09 9.16 0.73
N THR A 145 -19.05 8.44 0.16
CA THR A 145 -20.33 8.95 -0.34
C THR A 145 -21.51 8.52 0.53
N THR A 146 -21.42 7.39 1.23
CA THR A 146 -22.47 6.83 2.08
C THR A 146 -22.77 7.79 3.24
N GLU A 147 -24.05 8.04 3.50
CA GLU A 147 -24.50 8.89 4.60
C GLU A 147 -23.97 8.37 5.95
N GLY A 148 -23.33 9.27 6.72
CA GLY A 148 -22.68 8.93 7.99
C GLY A 148 -21.26 8.37 7.86
N HIS A 149 -20.74 8.12 6.64
CA HIS A 149 -19.38 7.68 6.42
C HIS A 149 -18.44 8.80 5.95
N GLN A 150 -18.98 9.91 5.42
CA GLN A 150 -18.20 11.04 4.89
C GLN A 150 -17.27 11.68 5.94
N GLN A 151 -17.58 11.49 7.22
CA GLN A 151 -16.74 11.98 8.32
C GLN A 151 -15.37 11.30 8.39
N PHE A 152 -15.27 10.05 7.92
CA PHE A 152 -13.99 9.32 7.88
C PHE A 152 -13.12 9.88 6.76
N HIS A 153 -13.69 10.01 5.56
CA HIS A 153 -13.00 10.47 4.36
C HIS A 153 -13.85 11.51 3.63
N PRO A 154 -13.75 12.82 4.03
CA PRO A 154 -14.50 13.88 3.41
C PRO A 154 -13.98 14.21 2.01
N LYS A 155 -14.88 14.55 1.09
CA LYS A 155 -14.53 14.93 -0.28
C LYS A 155 -13.53 16.10 -0.32
N GLY A 156 -12.46 15.94 -1.10
CA GLY A 156 -11.47 16.99 -1.39
C GLY A 156 -10.33 17.09 -0.38
N ARG A 157 -10.26 16.21 0.65
CA ARG A 157 -9.15 16.15 1.60
C ARG A 157 -8.10 15.12 1.22
N ASP A 158 -8.53 13.89 0.91
CA ASP A 158 -7.66 12.74 0.75
C ASP A 158 -7.33 12.48 -0.72
N ASN A 159 -6.20 11.86 -0.96
CA ASN A 159 -5.74 11.48 -2.29
C ASN A 159 -5.71 9.96 -2.45
N GLY A 160 -6.17 9.48 -3.62
CA GLY A 160 -5.59 8.32 -4.25
C GLY A 160 -4.47 8.77 -5.19
N PHE A 161 -3.68 7.83 -5.71
CA PHE A 161 -2.61 8.11 -6.64
C PHE A 161 -2.67 7.20 -7.87
N VAL A 162 -2.44 7.77 -9.05
CA VAL A 162 -2.14 7.01 -10.26
C VAL A 162 -0.65 7.20 -10.56
N LEU A 163 0.14 6.19 -10.24
CA LEU A 163 1.57 6.14 -10.52
C LEU A 163 1.79 5.52 -11.89
N THR A 164 2.56 6.17 -12.75
CA THR A 164 2.95 5.66 -14.06
C THR A 164 4.45 5.41 -14.10
N LEU A 165 4.84 4.16 -14.34
CA LEU A 165 6.23 3.70 -14.42
C LEU A 165 6.48 3.21 -15.86
N ASP A 166 7.15 4.01 -16.70
CA ASP A 166 7.42 3.66 -18.10
C ASP A 166 6.17 3.09 -18.82
N GLY A 167 5.04 3.77 -18.66
CA GLY A 167 3.76 3.41 -19.26
C GLY A 167 2.93 2.35 -18.52
N LEU A 168 3.46 1.66 -17.50
CA LEU A 168 2.68 0.81 -16.59
C LEU A 168 1.94 1.72 -15.58
N ARG A 169 0.61 1.68 -15.60
CA ARG A 169 -0.24 2.55 -14.76
C ARG A 169 -0.79 1.80 -13.56
N ILE A 170 -0.47 2.28 -12.37
CA ILE A 170 -0.85 1.68 -11.09
C ILE A 170 -1.76 2.67 -10.35
N TYR A 171 -3.01 2.30 -10.14
CA TYR A 171 -3.96 3.06 -9.33
C TYR A 171 -3.96 2.53 -7.90
N ILE A 172 -3.66 3.40 -6.95
CA ILE A 172 -3.72 3.16 -5.52
C ILE A 172 -4.81 4.08 -4.98
N ALA A 173 -5.95 3.50 -4.62
CA ALA A 173 -7.16 4.27 -4.36
C ALA A 173 -7.11 5.10 -3.07
N GLY A 174 -6.28 4.69 -2.08
CA GLY A 174 -6.39 5.20 -0.72
C GLY A 174 -7.72 4.77 -0.10
N ASP A 175 -8.16 5.46 0.93
CA ASP A 175 -9.44 5.18 1.56
C ASP A 175 -10.57 5.94 0.86
N THR A 176 -11.43 5.19 0.20
CA THR A 176 -12.52 5.72 -0.61
C THR A 176 -13.66 4.71 -0.76
N GLU A 177 -14.84 5.16 -1.06
CA GLU A 177 -15.93 4.37 -1.64
C GLU A 177 -15.86 4.42 -3.19
N ASP A 178 -16.79 3.76 -3.88
CA ASP A 178 -16.92 3.71 -5.35
C ASP A 178 -17.45 5.03 -5.92
N ILE A 179 -16.60 6.03 -5.91
CA ILE A 179 -16.93 7.40 -6.32
C ILE A 179 -17.04 7.54 -7.85
N SER A 180 -17.86 8.51 -8.31
CA SER A 180 -18.12 8.75 -9.73
C SER A 180 -16.87 9.12 -10.54
N GLU A 181 -15.91 9.79 -9.90
CA GLU A 181 -14.65 10.22 -10.52
C GLU A 181 -13.74 9.05 -10.93
N MET A 182 -14.01 7.84 -10.43
CA MET A 182 -13.30 6.63 -10.88
C MET A 182 -13.51 6.36 -12.38
N ALA A 183 -14.61 6.84 -12.97
CA ALA A 183 -14.85 6.74 -14.41
C ALA A 183 -13.83 7.53 -15.25
N ASP A 184 -13.18 8.53 -14.68
CA ASP A 184 -12.15 9.33 -15.33
C ASP A 184 -10.75 8.70 -15.22
N ILE A 185 -10.58 7.68 -14.36
CA ILE A 185 -9.33 6.94 -14.16
C ILE A 185 -9.23 5.83 -15.20
N GLN A 186 -8.53 6.12 -16.30
CA GLN A 186 -8.51 5.27 -17.49
C GLN A 186 -7.16 4.56 -17.70
N ASN A 187 -7.22 3.42 -18.44
CA ASN A 187 -6.05 2.66 -18.88
C ASN A 187 -5.18 2.17 -17.70
N ILE A 188 -5.81 1.63 -16.68
CA ILE A 188 -5.13 1.11 -15.50
C ILE A 188 -4.69 -0.33 -15.73
N ASP A 189 -3.40 -0.59 -15.52
CA ASP A 189 -2.84 -1.94 -15.57
C ASP A 189 -3.06 -2.66 -14.24
N ILE A 190 -2.86 -1.95 -13.12
CA ILE A 190 -2.94 -2.50 -11.77
C ILE A 190 -3.75 -1.54 -10.90
N ALA A 191 -4.74 -2.05 -10.16
CA ALA A 191 -5.48 -1.27 -9.18
C ALA A 191 -5.41 -1.91 -7.79
N PHE A 192 -5.23 -1.07 -6.77
CA PHE A 192 -5.39 -1.39 -5.37
C PHE A 192 -6.67 -0.70 -4.88
N LEU A 193 -7.69 -1.50 -4.54
CA LEU A 193 -8.99 -1.00 -4.08
C LEU A 193 -9.27 -1.48 -2.66
N PRO A 194 -9.66 -0.58 -1.72
CA PRO A 194 -9.92 -0.93 -0.33
C PRO A 194 -11.28 -1.57 -0.15
N CYS A 195 -11.43 -2.41 0.88
CA CYS A 195 -12.69 -3.09 1.19
C CYS A 195 -12.88 -3.31 2.69
N ASN A 196 -13.15 -2.24 3.44
CA ASN A 196 -13.30 -2.30 4.91
C ASN A 196 -14.36 -1.33 5.41
N GLN A 197 -15.58 -1.83 5.63
CA GLN A 197 -16.66 -1.03 6.20
C GLN A 197 -16.44 -0.73 7.69
N PRO A 198 -16.86 0.45 8.19
CA PRO A 198 -17.55 1.56 7.50
C PRO A 198 -16.60 2.60 6.87
N TYR A 199 -15.31 2.31 6.79
CA TYR A 199 -14.27 3.27 6.42
C TYR A 199 -14.11 3.41 4.91
N THR A 200 -14.24 2.30 4.19
CA THR A 200 -14.05 2.22 2.74
C THR A 200 -15.19 1.44 2.07
N MET A 201 -14.94 0.74 0.97
CA MET A 201 -15.95 0.03 0.18
C MET A 201 -16.51 -1.20 0.90
N THR A 202 -17.77 -1.52 0.59
CA THR A 202 -18.28 -2.90 0.69
C THR A 202 -17.69 -3.75 -0.43
N VAL A 203 -17.84 -5.07 -0.37
CA VAL A 203 -17.47 -5.97 -1.49
C VAL A 203 -18.23 -5.58 -2.78
N GLU A 204 -19.50 -5.21 -2.67
CA GLU A 204 -20.30 -4.79 -3.83
C GLU A 204 -19.75 -3.48 -4.45
N GLN A 205 -19.45 -2.48 -3.62
CA GLN A 205 -18.83 -1.22 -4.07
C GLN A 205 -17.46 -1.46 -4.71
N LEU A 206 -16.63 -2.35 -4.13
CA LEU A 206 -15.33 -2.70 -4.72
C LEU A 206 -15.49 -3.34 -6.11
N VAL A 207 -16.47 -4.25 -6.28
CA VAL A 207 -16.77 -4.86 -7.57
C VAL A 207 -17.24 -3.81 -8.59
N ASN A 208 -18.09 -2.86 -8.18
CA ASN A 208 -18.54 -1.75 -9.01
C ASN A 208 -17.36 -0.82 -9.40
N ALA A 209 -16.50 -0.48 -8.45
CA ALA A 209 -15.28 0.29 -8.69
C ALA A 209 -14.34 -0.42 -9.68
N ALA A 210 -14.13 -1.73 -9.48
CA ALA A 210 -13.32 -2.55 -10.38
C ALA A 210 -13.87 -2.56 -11.82
N ARG A 211 -15.19 -2.67 -12.00
CA ARG A 211 -15.83 -2.58 -13.33
C ARG A 211 -15.69 -1.19 -13.94
N THR A 212 -15.77 -0.15 -13.12
CA THR A 212 -15.67 1.25 -13.57
C THR A 212 -14.24 1.59 -14.02
N VAL A 213 -13.23 1.24 -13.21
CA VAL A 213 -11.81 1.48 -13.50
C VAL A 213 -11.29 0.51 -14.56
N ASN A 214 -11.82 -0.70 -14.60
CA ASN A 214 -11.48 -1.79 -15.50
C ASN A 214 -9.96 -2.06 -15.58
N PRO A 215 -9.28 -2.35 -14.44
CA PRO A 215 -7.86 -2.65 -14.44
C PRO A 215 -7.59 -4.05 -15.02
N LYS A 216 -6.37 -4.30 -15.52
CA LYS A 216 -5.97 -5.66 -15.91
C LYS A 216 -5.80 -6.57 -14.70
N VAL A 217 -5.23 -6.03 -13.61
CA VAL A 217 -5.01 -6.74 -12.34
C VAL A 217 -5.59 -5.92 -11.20
N LEU A 218 -6.37 -6.57 -10.35
CA LEU A 218 -6.95 -5.99 -9.14
C LEU A 218 -6.34 -6.65 -7.90
N PHE A 219 -5.86 -5.83 -6.98
CA PHE A 219 -5.50 -6.21 -5.62
C PHE A 219 -6.52 -5.62 -4.64
N PRO A 220 -7.46 -6.42 -4.08
CA PRO A 220 -8.17 -6.01 -2.88
C PRO A 220 -7.16 -5.81 -1.76
N TYR A 221 -7.17 -4.64 -1.11
CA TYR A 221 -6.28 -4.32 0.01
C TYR A 221 -7.06 -3.59 1.10
N HIS A 222 -6.46 -3.25 2.24
CA HIS A 222 -7.16 -2.57 3.34
C HIS A 222 -8.51 -3.25 3.67
N TYR A 223 -8.54 -4.59 3.73
CA TYR A 223 -9.80 -5.32 3.89
C TYR A 223 -10.05 -5.80 5.32
N SER A 224 -9.03 -5.75 6.21
CA SER A 224 -9.16 -6.15 7.62
C SER A 224 -9.86 -7.51 7.80
N GLN A 225 -11.03 -7.53 8.42
CA GLN A 225 -11.84 -8.73 8.63
C GLN A 225 -12.85 -9.01 7.51
N THR A 226 -12.87 -8.20 6.45
CA THR A 226 -13.79 -8.39 5.33
C THR A 226 -13.38 -9.63 4.52
N ASP A 227 -14.34 -10.53 4.27
CA ASP A 227 -14.10 -11.68 3.39
C ASP A 227 -14.06 -11.24 1.93
N VAL A 228 -12.85 -11.17 1.38
CA VAL A 228 -12.58 -10.81 -0.02
C VAL A 228 -12.45 -12.03 -0.94
N SER A 229 -12.56 -13.25 -0.43
CA SER A 229 -12.31 -14.49 -1.18
C SER A 229 -13.25 -14.69 -2.38
N GLY A 230 -14.46 -14.14 -2.32
CA GLY A 230 -15.46 -14.21 -3.38
C GLY A 230 -15.28 -13.23 -4.53
N ILE A 231 -14.41 -12.22 -4.42
CA ILE A 231 -14.30 -11.12 -5.40
C ILE A 231 -13.92 -11.64 -6.80
N ALA A 232 -13.00 -12.60 -6.88
CA ALA A 232 -12.60 -13.18 -8.15
C ALA A 232 -13.79 -13.81 -8.91
N SER A 233 -14.69 -14.49 -8.20
CA SER A 233 -15.90 -15.08 -8.80
C SER A 233 -16.92 -14.02 -9.22
N LEU A 234 -17.02 -12.90 -8.48
CA LEU A 234 -17.93 -11.79 -8.81
C LEU A 234 -17.49 -11.00 -10.06
N LEU A 235 -16.20 -11.03 -10.37
CA LEU A 235 -15.59 -10.39 -11.54
C LEU A 235 -15.29 -11.39 -12.68
N GLU A 236 -15.78 -12.63 -12.56
CA GLU A 236 -15.59 -13.62 -13.61
C GLU A 236 -16.24 -13.14 -14.92
N GLY A 237 -15.46 -13.11 -16.00
CA GLY A 237 -15.91 -12.62 -17.31
C GLY A 237 -15.71 -11.13 -17.56
N ASP A 238 -15.37 -10.34 -16.55
CA ASP A 238 -15.11 -8.89 -16.71
C ASP A 238 -13.69 -8.59 -17.24
N GLY A 239 -12.84 -9.61 -17.41
CA GLY A 239 -11.48 -9.44 -17.93
C GLY A 239 -10.47 -8.91 -16.90
N VAL A 240 -10.84 -8.86 -15.63
CA VAL A 240 -10.02 -8.40 -14.50
C VAL A 240 -9.42 -9.61 -13.79
N GLU A 241 -8.09 -9.69 -13.70
CA GLU A 241 -7.41 -10.70 -12.87
C GLU A 241 -7.38 -10.24 -11.42
N VAL A 242 -7.99 -10.99 -10.51
CA VAL A 242 -8.01 -10.66 -9.07
C VAL A 242 -6.89 -11.40 -8.35
N ARG A 243 -6.03 -10.67 -7.65
CA ARG A 243 -4.95 -11.21 -6.82
C ARG A 243 -5.15 -10.80 -5.36
N ILE A 244 -5.58 -11.73 -4.52
CA ILE A 244 -5.68 -11.50 -3.07
C ILE A 244 -4.31 -11.76 -2.45
N ARG A 245 -3.84 -10.85 -1.58
CA ARG A 245 -2.57 -10.96 -0.84
C ARG A 245 -2.82 -10.79 0.66
N HIS A 246 -1.95 -11.33 1.49
CA HIS A 246 -2.11 -11.31 2.95
C HIS A 246 -1.58 -10.01 3.54
N TYR A 247 -2.40 -8.96 3.47
CA TYR A 247 -2.11 -7.66 4.11
C TYR A 247 -2.36 -7.66 5.62
N GLU A 248 -3.28 -8.53 6.12
CA GLU A 248 -3.76 -8.58 7.51
C GLU A 248 -3.04 -9.64 8.36
#